data_c9983ba7c6e8492afe42705233316be3
#
_entry.id   c9983ba7c6e8492afe42705233316be3
#
_cell.length_a   1.000
_cell.length_b   1.000
_cell.length_c   1.000
_cell.angle_alpha   90.00
_cell.angle_beta   90.00
_cell.angle_gamma   90.00
#
_symmetry.space_group_name_H-M   'P 1'
#
loop_
_entity.id
_entity.type
_entity.pdbx_description
1 polymer ?
#
loop_
_entity_poly.entity_id
_entity_poly.type
_entity_poly.pdbx_seq_one_letter_code
_entity_poly.pdbx_strand_id
1 'polypeptide(L)'
;MSAVSPINVQTTTTVLADMARVIGGDLVEATSIVPPGADVHIYQVSPSQMIAISEANLIISNGSGLDGFLDSTLENAKSTDAIHVVASQGLTPEALVEMEFPHDGADTEHHGEELAEEIEHLIHEVEEGTISPEDVVEQIEQLLGGHEGEEHETHEDAHGHDEEGLEDELKEIIHEVEEGHLTAESAIESMEQVIEQHHGEEGHKEDGDHHGHGHDAGDPHFWLDPILAIHYVEQISEGLVQADPTNAQVYSENSGRYILELRDLDEELREELSQVPQEYRHLVTFHDAYGYFARRYGWEVSAFVPGHAGDVTPQDILRVINKIQSDGIPAIFAEPQFAEAELNDAAQTTGVKVGLIRALVDDTEPTYIDLMRSNVRSMVENLR
;
A
#
# COMPACT_ATOMS: atom_id res chain seq x y z
N MET A 1 33.55 -7.41 33.24
CA MET A 1 32.50 -7.84 32.29
C MET A 1 33.04 -7.45 30.94
N SER A 2 33.27 -8.39 30.03
CA SER A 2 33.58 -8.05 28.64
C SER A 2 32.38 -7.30 28.06
N ALA A 3 32.59 -6.13 27.48
CA ALA A 3 31.57 -5.46 26.72
C ALA A 3 31.17 -6.41 25.58
N VAL A 4 29.92 -6.78 25.51
CA VAL A 4 29.40 -7.53 24.35
C VAL A 4 29.44 -6.53 23.18
N SER A 5 30.14 -6.87 22.11
CA SER A 5 30.11 -6.03 20.92
C SER A 5 28.71 -6.08 20.33
N PRO A 6 28.13 -4.95 19.92
CA PRO A 6 26.84 -4.95 19.24
C PRO A 6 26.88 -5.79 17.97
N ILE A 7 25.77 -6.40 17.60
CA ILE A 7 25.65 -7.11 16.32
C ILE A 7 25.51 -6.08 15.19
N ASN A 8 26.16 -6.39 14.06
CA ASN A 8 26.11 -5.55 12.85
C ASN A 8 24.86 -5.90 12.04
N VAL A 9 23.99 -4.92 11.84
CA VAL A 9 22.75 -5.05 11.08
C VAL A 9 22.80 -4.13 9.86
N GLN A 10 22.61 -4.69 8.68
CA GLN A 10 22.46 -3.93 7.44
C GLN A 10 21.00 -3.97 7.01
N THR A 11 20.41 -2.82 6.69
CA THR A 11 19.03 -2.72 6.26
C THR A 11 18.95 -2.06 4.89
N THR A 12 17.92 -2.35 4.11
CA THR A 12 17.76 -1.72 2.80
C THR A 12 17.33 -0.27 2.91
N THR A 13 16.50 0.09 3.89
CA THR A 13 15.99 1.45 4.06
C THR A 13 16.32 2.04 5.43
N THR A 14 16.24 3.37 5.53
CA THR A 14 16.47 4.10 6.78
C THR A 14 15.38 3.86 7.83
N VAL A 15 14.14 3.57 7.40
CA VAL A 15 13.03 3.18 8.30
C VAL A 15 13.35 1.86 9.01
N LEU A 16 13.79 0.86 8.27
CA LEU A 16 14.19 -0.44 8.84
C LEU A 16 15.38 -0.29 9.80
N ALA A 17 16.34 0.59 9.46
CA ALA A 17 17.47 0.87 10.34
C ALA A 17 17.04 1.53 11.66
N ASP A 18 16.08 2.45 11.62
CA ASP A 18 15.52 3.06 12.82
C ASP A 18 14.80 2.04 13.70
N MET A 19 13.88 1.24 13.11
CA MET A 19 13.18 0.18 13.82
C MET A 19 14.14 -0.82 14.48
N ALA A 20 15.19 -1.24 13.75
CA ALA A 20 16.19 -2.15 14.28
C ALA A 20 16.97 -1.54 15.45
N ARG A 21 17.28 -0.23 15.42
CA ARG A 21 17.91 0.48 16.54
C ARG A 21 16.99 0.59 17.76
N VAL A 22 15.69 0.87 17.55
CA VAL A 22 14.71 0.95 18.63
C VAL A 22 14.57 -0.40 19.33
N ILE A 23 14.49 -1.49 18.59
CA ILE A 23 14.35 -2.84 19.13
C ILE A 23 15.67 -3.31 19.76
N GLY A 24 16.79 -3.09 19.07
CA GLY A 24 18.10 -3.57 19.48
C GLY A 24 18.76 -2.78 20.62
N GLY A 25 18.47 -1.47 20.72
CA GLY A 25 19.13 -0.56 21.65
C GLY A 25 20.67 -0.59 21.49
N ASP A 26 21.40 -0.57 22.58
CA ASP A 26 22.88 -0.60 22.61
C ASP A 26 23.47 -1.95 22.14
N LEU A 27 22.66 -2.95 21.89
CA LEU A 27 23.09 -4.29 21.44
C LEU A 27 23.19 -4.40 19.92
N VAL A 28 22.76 -3.39 19.19
CA VAL A 28 22.65 -3.41 17.73
C VAL A 28 23.28 -2.15 17.13
N GLU A 29 24.11 -2.34 16.09
CA GLU A 29 24.58 -1.28 15.22
C GLU A 29 23.91 -1.46 13.85
N ALA A 30 22.81 -0.72 13.62
CA ALA A 30 22.04 -0.82 12.38
C ALA A 30 22.36 0.34 11.43
N THR A 31 22.67 0.00 10.17
CA THR A 31 23.01 0.95 9.10
C THR A 31 22.16 0.66 7.88
N SER A 32 21.64 1.70 7.25
CA SER A 32 20.92 1.59 5.98
C SER A 32 21.88 1.55 4.78
N ILE A 33 21.61 0.63 3.86
CA ILE A 33 22.31 0.55 2.55
C ILE A 33 21.95 1.76 1.70
N VAL A 34 20.65 2.09 1.61
CA VAL A 34 20.21 3.31 0.94
C VAL A 34 20.35 4.47 1.95
N PRO A 35 21.19 5.47 1.67
CA PRO A 35 21.41 6.57 2.60
C PRO A 35 20.20 7.53 2.63
N PRO A 36 20.06 8.35 3.69
CA PRO A 36 19.05 9.39 3.75
C PRO A 36 19.04 10.29 2.49
N GLY A 37 17.83 10.56 1.98
CA GLY A 37 17.63 11.44 0.82
C GLY A 37 17.92 10.80 -0.55
N ALA A 38 18.31 9.54 -0.60
CA ALA A 38 18.45 8.80 -1.86
C ALA A 38 17.13 8.09 -2.21
N ASP A 39 16.88 7.96 -3.52
CA ASP A 39 15.76 7.20 -4.05
C ASP A 39 16.07 5.71 -3.96
N VAL A 40 15.24 4.97 -3.20
CA VAL A 40 15.41 3.54 -2.98
C VAL A 40 15.18 2.71 -4.25
N HIS A 41 14.30 3.16 -5.15
CA HIS A 41 13.90 2.39 -6.34
C HIS A 41 15.01 2.28 -7.40
N ILE A 42 15.95 3.22 -7.42
CA ILE A 42 17.02 3.29 -8.43
C ILE A 42 18.42 3.26 -7.82
N TYR A 43 18.53 2.95 -6.52
CA TYR A 43 19.79 3.01 -5.81
C TYR A 43 20.78 1.94 -6.30
N GLN A 44 22.06 2.30 -6.39
CA GLN A 44 23.14 1.38 -6.75
C GLN A 44 24.13 1.20 -5.60
N VAL A 45 24.33 -0.04 -5.20
CA VAL A 45 25.22 -0.41 -4.08
C VAL A 45 26.67 -0.16 -4.43
N SER A 46 27.37 0.58 -3.58
CA SER A 46 28.80 0.82 -3.71
C SER A 46 29.63 -0.39 -3.23
N PRO A 47 30.92 -0.53 -3.69
CA PRO A 47 31.79 -1.59 -3.20
C PRO A 47 32.01 -1.60 -1.68
N SER A 48 32.00 -0.44 -1.02
CA SER A 48 32.11 -0.36 0.44
C SER A 48 30.89 -0.91 1.16
N GLN A 49 29.69 -0.71 0.60
CA GLN A 49 28.46 -1.28 1.12
C GLN A 49 28.39 -2.79 0.90
N MET A 50 28.90 -3.31 -0.22
CA MET A 50 29.04 -4.76 -0.43
C MET A 50 29.93 -5.41 0.64
N ILE A 51 31.01 -4.73 1.07
CA ILE A 51 31.84 -5.20 2.18
C ILE A 51 31.02 -5.19 3.48
N ALA A 52 30.29 -4.11 3.79
CA ALA A 52 29.46 -4.03 4.99
C ALA A 52 28.40 -5.13 5.02
N ILE A 53 27.73 -5.42 3.89
CA ILE A 53 26.78 -6.53 3.74
C ILE A 53 27.47 -7.88 4.05
N SER A 54 28.69 -8.09 3.57
CA SER A 54 29.43 -9.34 3.80
C SER A 54 29.87 -9.55 5.26
N GLU A 55 29.94 -8.49 6.04
CA GLU A 55 30.31 -8.49 7.46
C GLU A 55 29.09 -8.43 8.39
N ALA A 56 27.86 -8.36 7.85
CA ALA A 56 26.63 -8.28 8.64
C ALA A 56 26.32 -9.60 9.36
N ASN A 57 25.78 -9.48 10.58
CA ASN A 57 25.19 -10.59 11.32
C ASN A 57 23.72 -10.80 10.90
N LEU A 58 23.03 -9.69 10.64
CA LEU A 58 21.64 -9.67 10.19
C LEU A 58 21.49 -8.68 9.03
N ILE A 59 20.76 -9.09 8.02
CA ILE A 59 20.33 -8.25 6.90
C ILE A 59 18.82 -8.15 6.95
N ILE A 60 18.28 -6.95 6.83
CA ILE A 60 16.84 -6.71 6.80
C ILE A 60 16.50 -5.99 5.51
N SER A 61 15.75 -6.65 4.64
CA SER A 61 15.20 -6.06 3.41
C SER A 61 13.72 -5.72 3.59
N ASN A 62 13.24 -4.78 2.78
CA ASN A 62 11.81 -4.44 2.77
C ASN A 62 11.00 -5.59 2.16
N GLY A 63 11.37 -6.02 0.98
CA GLY A 63 10.61 -6.97 0.18
C GLY A 63 9.56 -6.29 -0.70
N SER A 64 8.59 -7.07 -1.20
CA SER A 64 7.51 -6.61 -2.08
C SER A 64 8.00 -5.77 -3.27
N GLY A 65 9.15 -6.17 -3.85
CA GLY A 65 9.73 -5.53 -5.03
C GLY A 65 10.49 -4.23 -4.80
N LEU A 66 10.43 -3.60 -3.62
CA LEU A 66 11.09 -2.32 -3.34
C LEU A 66 12.61 -2.39 -3.54
N ASP A 67 13.22 -3.44 -3.04
CA ASP A 67 14.67 -3.63 -2.99
C ASP A 67 15.17 -4.79 -3.87
N GLY A 68 14.39 -5.16 -4.89
CA GLY A 68 14.73 -6.21 -5.86
C GLY A 68 16.07 -5.96 -6.60
N PHE A 69 16.48 -4.70 -6.76
CA PHE A 69 17.80 -4.33 -7.27
C PHE A 69 18.96 -4.84 -6.39
N LEU A 70 18.69 -5.12 -5.10
CA LEU A 70 19.66 -5.67 -4.15
C LEU A 70 19.71 -7.20 -4.12
N ASP A 71 18.70 -7.91 -4.62
CA ASP A 71 18.57 -9.36 -4.47
C ASP A 71 19.83 -10.11 -4.93
N SER A 72 20.31 -9.82 -6.13
CA SER A 72 21.55 -10.43 -6.64
C SER A 72 22.79 -10.04 -5.83
N THR A 73 22.82 -8.82 -5.28
CA THR A 73 23.90 -8.33 -4.43
C THR A 73 23.88 -9.02 -3.08
N LEU A 74 22.70 -9.15 -2.46
CA LEU A 74 22.52 -9.83 -1.19
C LEU A 74 22.87 -11.32 -1.31
N GLU A 75 22.44 -12.00 -2.36
CA GLU A 75 22.77 -13.40 -2.60
C GLU A 75 24.28 -13.65 -2.76
N ASN A 76 24.99 -12.74 -3.43
CA ASN A 76 26.40 -12.90 -3.72
C ASN A 76 27.34 -12.35 -2.64
N ALA A 77 26.90 -11.32 -1.89
CA ALA A 77 27.74 -10.62 -0.92
C ALA A 77 27.54 -11.09 0.53
N LYS A 78 26.34 -11.55 0.91
CA LYS A 78 26.06 -11.94 2.31
C LYS A 78 26.92 -13.12 2.77
N SER A 79 27.36 -13.09 4.03
CA SER A 79 27.98 -14.23 4.68
C SER A 79 27.01 -15.42 4.71
N THR A 80 27.53 -16.64 4.66
CA THR A 80 26.73 -17.87 4.82
C THR A 80 26.07 -17.98 6.20
N ASP A 81 26.61 -17.28 7.18
CA ASP A 81 26.14 -17.29 8.57
C ASP A 81 25.21 -16.09 8.88
N ALA A 82 25.07 -15.13 7.95
CA ALA A 82 24.19 -13.99 8.12
C ALA A 82 22.71 -14.41 8.04
N ILE A 83 21.93 -13.97 9.01
CA ILE A 83 20.47 -14.08 8.96
C ILE A 83 19.95 -13.04 7.95
N HIS A 84 18.95 -13.40 7.15
CA HIS A 84 18.25 -12.48 6.27
C HIS A 84 16.75 -12.49 6.57
N VAL A 85 16.20 -11.33 6.83
CA VAL A 85 14.77 -11.10 7.13
C VAL A 85 14.18 -10.18 6.08
N VAL A 86 13.01 -10.52 5.57
CA VAL A 86 12.19 -9.69 4.70
C VAL A 86 11.06 -9.09 5.56
N ALA A 87 11.09 -7.79 5.78
CA ALA A 87 10.19 -7.13 6.74
C ALA A 87 8.71 -7.17 6.34
N SER A 88 8.42 -7.17 5.03
CA SER A 88 7.06 -7.30 4.50
C SER A 88 6.62 -8.76 4.26
N GLN A 89 7.42 -9.74 4.67
CA GLN A 89 7.08 -11.16 4.41
C GLN A 89 5.73 -11.53 5.04
N GLY A 90 4.80 -11.97 4.21
CA GLY A 90 3.43 -12.33 4.65
C GLY A 90 2.42 -11.19 4.57
N LEU A 91 2.85 -9.96 4.25
CA LEU A 91 1.93 -8.88 3.88
C LEU A 91 1.60 -9.04 2.39
N THR A 92 0.43 -9.60 2.12
CA THR A 92 -0.13 -9.72 0.77
C THR A 92 -1.47 -9.00 0.74
N PRO A 93 -2.03 -8.64 -0.43
CA PRO A 93 -3.37 -8.07 -0.51
C PRO A 93 -4.41 -8.90 0.25
N GLU A 94 -4.33 -10.24 0.16
CA GLU A 94 -5.24 -11.16 0.83
C GLU A 94 -5.05 -11.13 2.37
N ALA A 95 -3.80 -11.11 2.85
CA ALA A 95 -3.50 -11.03 4.28
C ALA A 95 -3.95 -9.68 4.89
N LEU A 96 -4.00 -8.61 4.09
CA LEU A 96 -4.49 -7.31 4.54
C LEU A 96 -6.02 -7.28 4.72
N VAL A 97 -6.76 -8.11 4.00
CA VAL A 97 -8.20 -8.29 4.19
C VAL A 97 -8.48 -9.00 5.52
N GLU A 98 -7.64 -9.98 5.91
CA GLU A 98 -7.79 -10.71 7.17
C GLU A 98 -7.36 -9.90 8.42
N MET A 99 -6.54 -8.86 8.24
CA MET A 99 -6.22 -7.91 9.31
C MET A 99 -7.41 -6.99 9.53
N GLU A 100 -8.44 -7.46 10.25
CA GLU A 100 -9.59 -6.65 10.69
C GLU A 100 -9.08 -5.41 11.41
N PHE A 101 -9.07 -4.28 10.72
CA PHE A 101 -9.01 -2.98 11.37
C PHE A 101 -10.36 -2.76 12.04
N PRO A 102 -10.41 -2.43 13.34
CA PRO A 102 -11.68 -2.06 13.95
C PRO A 102 -12.19 -0.78 13.25
N HIS A 103 -13.05 -0.94 12.27
CA HIS A 103 -13.82 0.14 11.70
C HIS A 103 -15.01 0.43 12.63
N ASP A 104 -15.00 1.60 13.29
CA ASP A 104 -16.23 2.24 13.70
C ASP A 104 -16.88 2.85 12.44
N GLY A 105 -17.71 2.07 11.80
CA GLY A 105 -18.85 2.46 10.99
C GLY A 105 -18.63 3.40 9.81
N ALA A 106 -18.30 2.86 8.65
CA ALA A 106 -18.78 3.32 7.34
C ALA A 106 -18.42 2.26 6.27
N ASP A 107 -19.11 1.13 6.26
CA ASP A 107 -19.06 0.13 5.20
C ASP A 107 -20.12 0.50 4.17
N THR A 108 -19.75 0.84 2.94
CA THR A 108 -20.63 0.71 1.76
C THR A 108 -19.92 0.73 0.40
N GLU A 109 -18.58 0.86 0.27
CA GLU A 109 -17.97 1.11 -1.06
C GLU A 109 -17.13 -0.04 -1.67
N HIS A 110 -16.90 -1.17 -0.98
CA HIS A 110 -16.04 -2.26 -1.52
C HIS A 110 -16.76 -3.54 -1.92
N HIS A 111 -18.06 -3.68 -1.69
CA HIS A 111 -18.79 -4.92 -2.01
C HIS A 111 -18.93 -5.20 -3.52
N GLY A 112 -18.93 -4.17 -4.36
CA GLY A 112 -19.10 -4.34 -5.82
C GLY A 112 -17.87 -4.93 -6.51
N GLU A 113 -16.66 -4.52 -6.13
CA GLU A 113 -15.41 -5.01 -6.73
C GLU A 113 -15.11 -6.46 -6.30
N GLU A 114 -15.29 -6.79 -5.03
CA GLU A 114 -15.09 -8.14 -4.50
C GLU A 114 -16.07 -9.16 -5.11
N LEU A 115 -17.33 -8.75 -5.29
CA LEU A 115 -18.36 -9.55 -5.96
C LEU A 115 -18.02 -9.78 -7.44
N ALA A 116 -17.51 -8.76 -8.12
CA ALA A 116 -17.11 -8.86 -9.52
C ALA A 116 -15.96 -9.86 -9.71
N GLU A 117 -14.89 -9.77 -8.88
CA GLU A 117 -13.75 -10.70 -8.92
C GLU A 117 -14.16 -12.16 -8.65
N GLU A 118 -15.07 -12.38 -7.71
CA GLU A 118 -15.56 -13.73 -7.40
C GLU A 118 -16.40 -14.31 -8.54
N ILE A 119 -17.20 -13.49 -9.21
CA ILE A 119 -17.97 -13.89 -10.39
C ILE A 119 -17.06 -14.16 -11.59
N GLU A 120 -16.04 -13.31 -11.84
CA GLU A 120 -15.04 -13.54 -12.90
C GLU A 120 -14.31 -14.87 -12.70
N HIS A 121 -13.96 -15.21 -11.47
CA HIS A 121 -13.34 -16.50 -11.15
C HIS A 121 -14.25 -17.67 -11.51
N LEU A 122 -15.53 -17.60 -11.15
CA LEU A 122 -16.51 -18.64 -11.48
C LEU A 122 -16.72 -18.79 -12.99
N ILE A 123 -16.75 -17.67 -13.72
CA ILE A 123 -16.83 -17.65 -15.19
C ILE A 123 -15.60 -18.33 -15.82
N HIS A 124 -14.41 -18.03 -15.31
CA HIS A 124 -13.17 -18.65 -15.80
C HIS A 124 -13.14 -20.18 -15.59
N GLU A 125 -13.72 -20.68 -14.49
CA GLU A 125 -13.85 -22.13 -14.26
C GLU A 125 -14.76 -22.83 -15.29
N VAL A 126 -15.73 -22.10 -15.87
CA VAL A 126 -16.54 -22.61 -17.02
C VAL A 126 -15.68 -22.69 -18.28
N GLU A 127 -14.88 -21.68 -18.58
CA GLU A 127 -13.98 -21.67 -19.73
C GLU A 127 -12.95 -22.81 -19.68
N GLU A 128 -12.43 -23.11 -18.49
CA GLU A 128 -11.53 -24.26 -18.27
C GLU A 128 -12.25 -25.61 -18.27
N GLY A 129 -13.59 -25.62 -18.27
CA GLY A 129 -14.41 -26.83 -18.26
C GLY A 129 -14.40 -27.60 -16.93
N THR A 130 -14.07 -26.92 -15.84
CA THR A 130 -14.04 -27.49 -14.47
C THR A 130 -15.42 -27.50 -13.83
N ILE A 131 -16.29 -26.56 -14.21
CA ILE A 131 -17.66 -26.44 -13.70
C ILE A 131 -18.64 -26.25 -14.88
N SER A 132 -19.92 -26.61 -14.72
CA SER A 132 -20.90 -26.37 -15.77
C SER A 132 -21.50 -24.97 -15.70
N PRO A 133 -21.96 -24.41 -16.86
CA PRO A 133 -22.64 -23.11 -16.88
C PRO A 133 -23.83 -23.02 -15.92
N GLU A 134 -24.60 -24.10 -15.80
CA GLU A 134 -25.76 -24.18 -14.90
C GLU A 134 -25.35 -24.12 -13.42
N ASP A 135 -24.24 -24.78 -13.05
CA ASP A 135 -23.74 -24.78 -11.68
C ASP A 135 -23.16 -23.43 -11.29
N VAL A 136 -22.57 -22.68 -12.25
CA VAL A 136 -22.06 -21.32 -12.01
C VAL A 136 -23.19 -20.33 -11.77
N VAL A 137 -24.24 -20.36 -12.58
CA VAL A 137 -25.42 -19.50 -12.37
C VAL A 137 -26.03 -19.75 -10.99
N GLU A 138 -26.14 -21.02 -10.53
CA GLU A 138 -26.62 -21.36 -9.19
C GLU A 138 -25.70 -20.81 -8.09
N GLN A 139 -24.37 -20.82 -8.28
CA GLN A 139 -23.42 -20.27 -7.30
C GLN A 139 -23.49 -18.75 -7.24
N ILE A 140 -23.59 -18.06 -8.39
CA ILE A 140 -23.75 -16.61 -8.42
C ILE A 140 -25.07 -16.19 -7.77
N GLU A 141 -26.18 -16.95 -8.00
CA GLU A 141 -27.45 -16.72 -7.31
C GLU A 141 -27.31 -16.84 -5.78
N GLN A 142 -26.52 -17.82 -5.31
CA GLN A 142 -26.26 -17.97 -3.87
C GLN A 142 -25.41 -16.84 -3.30
N LEU A 143 -24.44 -16.32 -4.05
CA LEU A 143 -23.64 -15.16 -3.67
C LEU A 143 -24.51 -13.90 -3.53
N LEU A 144 -25.35 -13.64 -4.52
CA LEU A 144 -26.28 -12.49 -4.52
C LEU A 144 -27.43 -12.62 -3.52
N GLY A 145 -27.85 -13.85 -3.18
CA GLY A 145 -28.94 -14.15 -2.22
C GLY A 145 -28.50 -14.20 -0.75
N GLY A 146 -27.18 -14.26 -0.47
CA GLY A 146 -26.65 -14.32 0.90
C GLY A 146 -26.79 -13.01 1.69
N HIS A 147 -27.15 -11.90 1.06
CA HIS A 147 -27.29 -10.57 1.65
C HIS A 147 -28.72 -10.11 1.97
N GLU A 148 -29.74 -10.98 1.86
CA GLU A 148 -31.09 -10.64 2.31
C GLU A 148 -31.22 -10.72 3.85
N GLY A 149 -30.81 -9.67 4.57
CA GLY A 149 -30.94 -9.66 6.01
C GLY A 149 -30.77 -8.31 6.71
N GLU A 150 -31.30 -7.20 6.19
CA GLU A 150 -31.72 -6.06 7.02
C GLU A 150 -32.68 -5.15 6.24
N GLU A 151 -33.94 -5.08 6.73
CA GLU A 151 -34.96 -4.19 6.19
C GLU A 151 -34.59 -2.72 6.43
N HIS A 152 -34.22 -1.97 5.39
CA HIS A 152 -34.12 -0.50 5.44
C HIS A 152 -35.42 0.14 4.99
N GLU A 153 -36.04 0.87 5.94
CA GLU A 153 -37.15 1.79 5.67
C GLU A 153 -36.70 2.92 4.75
N THR A 154 -37.45 3.10 3.68
CA THR A 154 -37.29 4.12 2.66
C THR A 154 -37.34 5.54 3.20
N HIS A 155 -36.31 6.34 3.03
CA HIS A 155 -36.39 7.80 2.96
C HIS A 155 -36.02 8.25 1.53
N GLU A 156 -37.04 8.73 0.82
CA GLU A 156 -36.89 9.47 -0.43
C GLU A 156 -36.14 10.78 -0.17
N ASP A 157 -34.93 10.92 -0.67
CA ASP A 157 -34.41 12.23 -1.12
C ASP A 157 -33.34 12.02 -2.20
N ALA A 158 -33.52 12.78 -3.28
CA ALA A 158 -32.91 12.61 -4.59
C ALA A 158 -31.44 13.06 -4.67
N HIS A 159 -30.73 12.42 -5.56
CA HIS A 159 -29.46 12.69 -6.27
C HIS A 159 -28.23 11.89 -5.83
N GLY A 160 -27.96 10.83 -6.60
CA GLY A 160 -26.71 10.09 -6.67
C GLY A 160 -26.91 8.96 -7.68
N HIS A 161 -26.48 9.11 -8.89
CA HIS A 161 -26.32 8.04 -9.88
C HIS A 161 -24.97 7.39 -9.60
N ASP A 162 -24.93 6.06 -9.57
CA ASP A 162 -24.07 5.10 -10.24
C ASP A 162 -23.61 3.86 -9.45
N GLU A 163 -24.12 3.55 -8.24
CA GLU A 163 -23.66 2.34 -7.49
C GLU A 163 -24.75 1.27 -7.23
N GLU A 164 -26.01 1.49 -7.61
CA GLU A 164 -27.05 0.45 -7.61
C GLU A 164 -26.98 -0.49 -8.82
N GLY A 165 -25.95 -0.35 -9.71
CA GLY A 165 -25.95 -0.93 -11.03
C GLY A 165 -25.61 -2.43 -11.07
N LEU A 166 -24.43 -2.85 -10.57
CA LEU A 166 -23.88 -4.17 -10.85
C LEU A 166 -24.71 -5.33 -10.26
N GLU A 167 -25.01 -5.25 -8.98
CA GLU A 167 -25.78 -6.32 -8.28
C GLU A 167 -27.21 -6.44 -8.83
N ASP A 168 -27.86 -5.30 -9.13
CA ASP A 168 -29.21 -5.31 -9.70
C ASP A 168 -29.22 -5.81 -11.16
N GLU A 169 -28.23 -5.45 -11.97
CA GLU A 169 -28.09 -5.96 -13.34
C GLU A 169 -27.79 -7.47 -13.38
N LEU A 170 -26.95 -7.96 -12.46
CA LEU A 170 -26.66 -9.39 -12.31
C LEU A 170 -27.90 -10.19 -11.86
N LYS A 171 -28.69 -9.66 -10.91
CA LYS A 171 -29.96 -10.26 -10.47
C LYS A 171 -31.00 -10.32 -11.60
N GLU A 172 -31.05 -9.31 -12.47
CA GLU A 172 -31.95 -9.32 -13.64
C GLU A 172 -31.56 -10.42 -14.63
N ILE A 173 -30.26 -10.63 -14.87
CA ILE A 173 -29.77 -11.72 -15.75
C ILE A 173 -30.13 -13.10 -15.17
N ILE A 174 -29.96 -13.30 -13.86
CA ILE A 174 -30.34 -14.55 -13.18
C ILE A 174 -31.85 -14.79 -13.31
N HIS A 175 -32.65 -13.78 -13.08
CA HIS A 175 -34.11 -13.87 -13.21
C HIS A 175 -34.55 -14.27 -14.63
N GLU A 176 -33.91 -13.76 -15.68
CA GLU A 176 -34.15 -14.16 -17.07
C GLU A 176 -33.80 -15.64 -17.34
N VAL A 177 -32.82 -16.20 -16.62
CA VAL A 177 -32.48 -17.64 -16.65
C VAL A 177 -33.57 -18.46 -15.98
N GLU A 178 -34.04 -18.05 -14.79
CA GLU A 178 -35.08 -18.73 -14.02
C GLU A 178 -36.43 -18.77 -14.79
N GLU A 179 -36.78 -17.69 -15.51
CA GLU A 179 -37.96 -17.64 -16.36
C GLU A 179 -37.82 -18.40 -17.68
N GLY A 180 -36.62 -18.90 -17.98
CA GLY A 180 -36.29 -19.65 -19.18
C GLY A 180 -36.16 -18.77 -20.45
N HIS A 181 -35.94 -17.51 -20.29
CA HIS A 181 -35.73 -16.56 -21.38
C HIS A 181 -34.26 -16.54 -21.87
N LEU A 182 -33.31 -16.83 -20.95
CA LEU A 182 -31.88 -16.98 -21.24
C LEU A 182 -31.41 -18.40 -20.91
N THR A 183 -30.43 -18.90 -21.67
CA THR A 183 -29.70 -20.13 -21.28
C THR A 183 -28.57 -19.74 -20.34
N ALA A 184 -28.10 -20.68 -19.51
CA ALA A 184 -26.97 -20.44 -18.61
C ALA A 184 -25.71 -19.97 -19.34
N GLU A 185 -25.42 -20.51 -20.54
CA GLU A 185 -24.31 -20.07 -21.40
C GLU A 185 -24.46 -18.60 -21.84
N SER A 186 -25.68 -18.20 -22.25
CA SER A 186 -25.93 -16.80 -22.63
C SER A 186 -25.96 -15.83 -21.46
N ALA A 187 -26.34 -16.33 -20.29
CA ALA A 187 -26.31 -15.54 -19.05
C ALA A 187 -24.87 -15.22 -18.63
N ILE A 188 -23.96 -16.18 -18.70
CA ILE A 188 -22.54 -15.98 -18.44
C ILE A 188 -21.95 -14.92 -19.39
N GLU A 189 -22.19 -15.01 -20.70
CA GLU A 189 -21.75 -13.98 -21.65
C GLU A 189 -22.33 -12.58 -21.33
N SER A 190 -23.54 -12.51 -20.80
CA SER A 190 -24.16 -11.25 -20.39
C SER A 190 -23.58 -10.71 -19.09
N MET A 191 -23.26 -11.57 -18.13
CA MET A 191 -22.62 -11.20 -16.86
C MET A 191 -21.19 -10.68 -17.10
N GLU A 192 -20.42 -11.33 -17.98
CA GLU A 192 -19.11 -10.81 -18.41
C GLU A 192 -19.21 -9.39 -18.97
N GLN A 193 -20.18 -9.13 -19.84
CA GLN A 193 -20.35 -7.79 -20.42
C GLN A 193 -20.75 -6.74 -19.38
N VAL A 194 -21.57 -7.10 -18.39
CA VAL A 194 -21.96 -6.22 -17.31
C VAL A 194 -20.75 -5.90 -16.42
N ILE A 195 -19.97 -6.91 -16.04
CA ILE A 195 -18.76 -6.74 -15.26
C ILE A 195 -17.73 -5.89 -16.02
N GLU A 196 -17.48 -6.15 -17.31
CA GLU A 196 -16.60 -5.33 -18.15
C GLU A 196 -17.09 -3.86 -18.23
N GLN A 197 -18.39 -3.61 -18.23
CA GLN A 197 -18.93 -2.24 -18.23
C GLN A 197 -18.72 -1.52 -16.91
N HIS A 198 -18.81 -2.24 -15.80
CA HIS A 198 -18.56 -1.70 -14.46
C HIS A 198 -17.05 -1.57 -14.15
N HIS A 199 -16.19 -2.41 -14.72
CA HIS A 199 -14.73 -2.26 -14.68
C HIS A 199 -14.18 -1.33 -15.77
N GLY A 200 -14.97 -0.94 -16.76
CA GLY A 200 -14.52 -0.34 -18.00
C GLY A 200 -14.75 1.15 -18.13
N GLU A 201 -13.80 1.96 -17.65
CA GLU A 201 -13.26 3.10 -18.42
C GLU A 201 -11.72 3.21 -18.30
N GLU A 202 -11.01 2.11 -18.14
CA GLU A 202 -9.57 2.08 -18.40
C GLU A 202 -9.27 1.24 -19.63
N GLY A 203 -9.27 1.94 -20.79
CA GLY A 203 -9.08 1.34 -22.09
C GLY A 203 -7.73 0.66 -22.27
N HIS A 204 -7.72 -0.64 -22.42
CA HIS A 204 -6.62 -1.38 -23.05
C HIS A 204 -6.44 -0.94 -24.50
N LYS A 205 -5.31 -0.34 -24.81
CA LYS A 205 -4.71 -0.32 -26.16
C LYS A 205 -3.46 -1.17 -26.14
N GLU A 206 -3.55 -2.32 -26.80
CA GLU A 206 -2.38 -3.09 -27.24
C GLU A 206 -1.51 -2.21 -28.12
N ASP A 207 -0.22 -2.23 -27.87
CA ASP A 207 0.96 -2.43 -28.73
C ASP A 207 2.17 -1.70 -28.18
N GLY A 208 3.23 -2.44 -27.90
CA GLY A 208 4.58 -1.90 -27.77
C GLY A 208 5.45 -2.64 -26.76
N ASP A 209 6.26 -3.58 -27.29
CA ASP A 209 7.39 -4.17 -26.59
C ASP A 209 8.17 -3.15 -25.75
N HIS A 210 8.01 -3.23 -24.43
CA HIS A 210 8.99 -2.71 -23.50
C HIS A 210 9.28 -3.78 -22.45
N HIS A 211 10.51 -4.27 -22.46
CA HIS A 211 11.10 -5.04 -21.39
C HIS A 211 11.10 -4.20 -20.09
N GLY A 212 9.97 -4.14 -19.41
CA GLY A 212 9.81 -3.65 -18.07
C GLY A 212 9.88 -4.84 -17.12
N HIS A 213 10.80 -4.81 -16.18
CA HIS A 213 10.89 -5.78 -15.09
C HIS A 213 9.58 -5.74 -14.32
N GLY A 214 8.85 -6.87 -14.31
CA GLY A 214 7.50 -7.00 -13.80
C GLY A 214 7.40 -6.61 -12.32
N HIS A 215 6.46 -5.73 -12.03
CA HIS A 215 5.99 -5.45 -10.68
C HIS A 215 4.62 -6.12 -10.49
N ASP A 216 4.63 -7.45 -10.39
CA ASP A 216 3.51 -8.25 -9.88
C ASP A 216 3.40 -8.18 -8.34
N ALA A 217 4.14 -7.29 -7.69
CA ALA A 217 4.34 -7.31 -6.24
C ALA A 217 3.50 -6.28 -5.47
N GLY A 218 2.62 -5.52 -6.13
CA GLY A 218 1.80 -4.49 -5.47
C GLY A 218 2.60 -3.30 -4.91
N ASP A 219 1.96 -2.46 -4.09
CA ASP A 219 2.58 -1.32 -3.41
C ASP A 219 3.51 -1.81 -2.27
N PRO A 220 4.83 -1.51 -2.27
CA PRO A 220 5.77 -1.97 -1.25
C PRO A 220 5.83 -1.09 0.01
N HIS A 221 5.08 0.02 0.09
CA HIS A 221 5.21 1.06 1.11
C HIS A 221 4.36 0.82 2.36
N PHE A 222 4.23 -0.43 2.80
CA PHE A 222 3.41 -0.84 3.95
C PHE A 222 3.72 -0.05 5.24
N TRP A 223 4.98 0.36 5.45
CA TRP A 223 5.38 1.08 6.66
C TRP A 223 4.74 2.46 6.80
N LEU A 224 4.12 3.02 5.75
CA LEU A 224 3.40 4.29 5.84
C LEU A 224 2.04 4.13 6.55
N ASP A 225 1.59 2.91 6.82
CA ASP A 225 0.55 2.62 7.79
C ASP A 225 1.19 2.17 9.12
N PRO A 226 1.01 2.88 10.25
CA PRO A 226 1.60 2.52 11.54
C PRO A 226 1.20 1.13 12.04
N ILE A 227 0.04 0.62 11.65
CA ILE A 227 -0.42 -0.70 12.06
C ILE A 227 0.26 -1.79 11.23
N LEU A 228 0.45 -1.58 9.92
CA LEU A 228 1.25 -2.48 9.10
C LEU A 228 2.74 -2.44 9.50
N ALA A 229 3.24 -1.30 9.98
CA ALA A 229 4.59 -1.17 10.54
C ALA A 229 4.82 -2.05 11.77
N ILE A 230 3.77 -2.43 12.52
CA ILE A 230 3.86 -3.41 13.62
C ILE A 230 4.38 -4.76 13.11
N HIS A 231 3.90 -5.21 11.96
CA HIS A 231 4.40 -6.45 11.35
C HIS A 231 5.92 -6.39 11.06
N TYR A 232 6.39 -5.23 10.57
CA TYR A 232 7.84 -5.00 10.38
C TYR A 232 8.61 -5.13 11.70
N VAL A 233 8.10 -4.55 12.79
CA VAL A 233 8.69 -4.65 14.14
C VAL A 233 8.77 -6.11 14.59
N GLU A 234 7.74 -6.91 14.34
CA GLU A 234 7.70 -8.34 14.68
C GLU A 234 8.75 -9.13 13.89
N GLN A 235 8.83 -8.94 12.56
CA GLN A 235 9.83 -9.60 11.71
C GLN A 235 11.26 -9.22 12.10
N ILE A 236 11.52 -7.94 12.36
CA ILE A 236 12.82 -7.45 12.80
C ILE A 236 13.20 -8.05 14.16
N SER A 237 12.26 -8.09 15.12
CA SER A 237 12.47 -8.68 16.43
C SER A 237 12.85 -10.17 16.35
N GLU A 238 12.14 -10.93 15.51
CA GLU A 238 12.44 -12.33 15.25
C GLU A 238 13.84 -12.52 14.65
N GLY A 239 14.22 -11.69 13.69
CA GLY A 239 15.55 -11.69 13.08
C GLY A 239 16.66 -11.41 14.08
N LEU A 240 16.45 -10.41 14.96
CA LEU A 240 17.40 -10.08 16.02
C LEU A 240 17.55 -11.23 17.04
N VAL A 241 16.45 -11.88 17.42
CA VAL A 241 16.47 -13.07 18.28
C VAL A 241 17.22 -14.24 17.64
N GLN A 242 17.06 -14.44 16.33
CA GLN A 242 17.78 -15.47 15.60
C GLN A 242 19.30 -15.18 15.53
N ALA A 243 19.67 -13.92 15.26
CA ALA A 243 21.07 -13.50 15.15
C ALA A 243 21.78 -13.44 16.51
N ASP A 244 21.08 -13.11 17.58
CA ASP A 244 21.60 -13.01 18.94
C ASP A 244 20.61 -13.58 19.98
N PRO A 245 20.48 -14.90 20.11
CA PRO A 245 19.58 -15.55 21.05
C PRO A 245 19.87 -15.23 22.53
N THR A 246 21.09 -14.78 22.83
CA THR A 246 21.48 -14.46 24.22
C THR A 246 20.70 -13.26 24.76
N ASN A 247 20.35 -12.31 23.89
CA ASN A 247 19.66 -11.09 24.24
C ASN A 247 18.16 -11.10 23.83
N ALA A 248 17.59 -12.25 23.49
CA ALA A 248 16.22 -12.43 23.02
C ALA A 248 15.17 -11.72 23.88
N GLN A 249 15.31 -11.76 25.21
CA GLN A 249 14.40 -11.10 26.13
C GLN A 249 14.39 -9.57 25.95
N VAL A 250 15.56 -8.96 25.74
CA VAL A 250 15.68 -7.51 25.54
C VAL A 250 14.97 -7.10 24.26
N TYR A 251 15.18 -7.85 23.17
CA TYR A 251 14.53 -7.58 21.88
C TYR A 251 13.01 -7.72 21.98
N SER A 252 12.51 -8.77 22.63
CA SER A 252 11.07 -8.97 22.83
C SER A 252 10.43 -7.89 23.71
N GLU A 253 11.11 -7.43 24.78
CA GLU A 253 10.61 -6.35 25.64
C GLU A 253 10.60 -5.01 24.91
N ASN A 254 11.62 -4.71 24.10
CA ASN A 254 11.71 -3.47 23.33
C ASN A 254 10.69 -3.46 22.18
N SER A 255 10.55 -4.56 21.44
CA SER A 255 9.55 -4.66 20.36
C SER A 255 8.13 -4.53 20.91
N GLY A 256 7.82 -5.20 22.03
CA GLY A 256 6.51 -5.07 22.67
C GLY A 256 6.18 -3.63 23.10
N ARG A 257 7.18 -2.87 23.57
CA ARG A 257 7.01 -1.44 23.90
C ARG A 257 6.81 -0.61 22.63
N TYR A 258 7.60 -0.84 21.61
CA TYR A 258 7.51 -0.10 20.36
C TYR A 258 6.18 -0.35 19.64
N ILE A 259 5.64 -1.57 19.68
CA ILE A 259 4.30 -1.89 19.18
C ILE A 259 3.21 -1.04 19.87
N LEU A 260 3.31 -0.85 21.20
CA LEU A 260 2.37 0.03 21.90
C LEU A 260 2.52 1.49 21.45
N GLU A 261 3.76 1.97 21.29
CA GLU A 261 4.03 3.33 20.78
C GLU A 261 3.48 3.54 19.35
N LEU A 262 3.51 2.51 18.48
CA LEU A 262 2.94 2.58 17.14
C LEU A 262 1.40 2.62 17.15
N ARG A 263 0.76 1.90 18.08
CA ARG A 263 -0.71 1.99 18.27
C ARG A 263 -1.13 3.36 18.79
N ASP A 264 -0.40 3.89 19.77
CA ASP A 264 -0.64 5.24 20.29
C ASP A 264 -0.43 6.29 19.20
N LEU A 265 0.59 6.10 18.34
CA LEU A 265 0.85 6.95 17.17
C LEU A 265 -0.32 6.93 16.19
N ASP A 266 -0.86 5.77 15.84
CA ASP A 266 -2.00 5.66 14.93
C ASP A 266 -3.22 6.46 15.45
N GLU A 267 -3.53 6.35 16.75
CA GLU A 267 -4.61 7.13 17.36
C GLU A 267 -4.33 8.64 17.31
N GLU A 268 -3.09 9.06 17.63
CA GLU A 268 -2.64 10.46 17.56
C GLU A 268 -2.79 11.02 16.14
N LEU A 269 -2.32 10.28 15.13
CA LEU A 269 -2.38 10.72 13.72
C LEU A 269 -3.83 10.81 13.24
N ARG A 270 -4.69 9.88 13.62
CA ARG A 270 -6.13 9.91 13.29
C ARG A 270 -6.81 11.14 13.88
N GLU A 271 -6.51 11.49 15.15
CA GLU A 271 -7.04 12.69 15.79
C GLU A 271 -6.57 13.96 15.06
N GLU A 272 -5.28 14.06 14.73
CA GLU A 272 -4.75 15.23 14.01
C GLU A 272 -5.35 15.36 12.61
N LEU A 273 -5.43 14.27 11.84
CA LEU A 273 -6.01 14.25 10.48
C LEU A 273 -7.51 14.59 10.47
N SER A 274 -8.24 14.29 11.54
CA SER A 274 -9.66 14.63 11.67
C SER A 274 -9.95 16.14 11.57
N GLN A 275 -8.90 16.98 11.77
CA GLN A 275 -8.99 18.43 11.67
C GLN A 275 -9.05 18.92 10.21
N VAL A 276 -8.72 18.07 9.23
CA VAL A 276 -8.83 18.39 7.80
C VAL A 276 -10.28 18.16 7.37
N PRO A 277 -10.92 19.17 6.72
CA PRO A 277 -12.26 18.99 6.16
C PRO A 277 -12.33 17.80 5.20
N GLN A 278 -13.45 17.07 5.20
CA GLN A 278 -13.60 15.87 4.38
C GLN A 278 -13.34 16.14 2.89
N GLU A 279 -13.84 17.27 2.38
CA GLU A 279 -13.64 17.71 1.00
C GLU A 279 -12.17 17.97 0.60
N TYR A 280 -11.25 18.00 1.56
CA TYR A 280 -9.80 18.20 1.34
C TYR A 280 -8.96 16.97 1.72
N ARG A 281 -9.60 15.85 2.04
CA ARG A 281 -8.90 14.60 2.37
C ARG A 281 -8.45 13.85 1.13
N HIS A 282 -7.78 14.55 0.24
CA HIS A 282 -7.18 14.02 -0.97
C HIS A 282 -5.69 14.40 -0.98
N LEU A 283 -4.83 13.40 -0.86
CA LEU A 283 -3.39 13.55 -0.83
C LEU A 283 -2.84 13.49 -2.25
N VAL A 284 -2.26 14.59 -2.72
CA VAL A 284 -1.58 14.65 -4.02
C VAL A 284 -0.08 14.67 -3.81
N THR A 285 0.61 13.60 -4.23
CA THR A 285 2.04 13.34 -3.98
C THR A 285 2.85 13.29 -5.27
N PHE A 286 4.18 13.30 -5.16
CA PHE A 286 5.03 13.14 -6.33
C PHE A 286 5.00 11.70 -6.85
N HIS A 287 5.32 10.70 -6.00
CA HIS A 287 5.24 9.29 -6.38
C HIS A 287 4.16 8.55 -5.59
N ASP A 288 3.77 7.39 -6.08
CA ASP A 288 2.71 6.56 -5.53
C ASP A 288 3.25 5.67 -4.39
N ALA A 289 3.23 6.22 -3.17
CA ALA A 289 3.72 5.54 -1.97
C ALA A 289 2.72 5.54 -0.83
N TYR A 290 1.69 6.37 -0.89
CA TYR A 290 0.84 6.66 0.27
C TYR A 290 -0.49 5.91 0.24
N GLY A 291 -0.61 4.85 -0.56
CA GLY A 291 -1.82 4.05 -0.68
C GLY A 291 -2.30 3.48 0.65
N TYR A 292 -1.41 2.81 1.41
CA TYR A 292 -1.75 2.26 2.72
C TYR A 292 -2.08 3.32 3.77
N PHE A 293 -1.37 4.47 3.75
CA PHE A 293 -1.69 5.61 4.60
C PHE A 293 -3.09 6.15 4.28
N ALA A 294 -3.40 6.38 3.01
CA ALA A 294 -4.69 6.91 2.57
C ALA A 294 -5.83 5.95 2.97
N ARG A 295 -5.69 4.66 2.70
CA ARG A 295 -6.64 3.62 3.12
C ARG A 295 -6.85 3.62 4.63
N ARG A 296 -5.76 3.70 5.44
CA ARG A 296 -5.81 3.67 6.90
C ARG A 296 -6.65 4.80 7.50
N TYR A 297 -6.60 5.98 6.90
CA TYR A 297 -7.24 7.18 7.43
C TYR A 297 -8.45 7.64 6.63
N GLY A 298 -8.93 6.86 5.65
CA GLY A 298 -10.09 7.18 4.81
C GLY A 298 -9.84 8.41 3.92
N TRP A 299 -8.68 8.46 3.27
CA TRP A 299 -8.27 9.53 2.36
C TRP A 299 -8.14 8.99 0.94
N GLU A 300 -8.34 9.86 -0.05
CA GLU A 300 -7.93 9.58 -1.42
C GLU A 300 -6.46 9.92 -1.63
N VAL A 301 -5.81 9.28 -2.61
CA VAL A 301 -4.44 9.61 -3.03
C VAL A 301 -4.34 9.68 -4.55
N SER A 302 -3.53 10.61 -5.05
CA SER A 302 -3.15 10.70 -6.46
C SER A 302 -1.68 11.06 -6.56
N ALA A 303 -0.95 10.38 -7.46
CA ALA A 303 0.46 10.63 -7.69
C ALA A 303 0.73 11.21 -9.09
N PHE A 304 1.78 12.03 -9.20
CA PHE A 304 2.28 12.49 -10.50
C PHE A 304 2.94 11.37 -11.28
N VAL A 305 3.70 10.52 -10.58
CA VAL A 305 4.32 9.32 -11.14
C VAL A 305 3.47 8.12 -10.70
N PRO A 306 2.70 7.51 -11.60
CA PRO A 306 1.98 6.28 -11.29
C PRO A 306 2.98 5.12 -11.21
N GLY A 307 2.82 4.29 -10.18
CA GLY A 307 3.75 3.18 -9.90
C GLY A 307 5.06 3.65 -9.23
N HIS A 308 5.97 2.70 -9.04
CA HIS A 308 7.12 2.89 -8.14
C HIS A 308 8.41 3.34 -8.84
N ALA A 309 8.42 3.43 -10.17
CA ALA A 309 9.57 3.92 -10.94
C ALA A 309 9.12 4.35 -12.35
N GLY A 310 9.32 5.62 -12.69
CA GLY A 310 9.04 6.12 -14.02
C GLY A 310 9.36 7.60 -14.16
N ASP A 311 9.54 8.04 -15.40
CA ASP A 311 9.65 9.46 -15.72
C ASP A 311 8.24 10.07 -15.75
N VAL A 312 8.07 11.23 -15.15
CA VAL A 312 6.82 12.01 -15.22
C VAL A 312 6.53 12.41 -16.66
N THR A 313 5.40 12.00 -17.19
CA THR A 313 4.99 12.39 -18.53
C THR A 313 4.18 13.69 -18.52
N PRO A 314 4.13 14.47 -19.63
CA PRO A 314 3.24 15.63 -19.70
C PRO A 314 1.75 15.28 -19.51
N GLN A 315 1.34 14.05 -19.79
CA GLN A 315 -0.02 13.58 -19.56
C GLN A 315 -0.30 13.38 -18.09
N ASP A 316 0.65 12.82 -17.31
CA ASP A 316 0.52 12.68 -15.87
C ASP A 316 0.39 14.03 -15.18
N ILE A 317 1.21 15.00 -15.57
CA ILE A 317 1.11 16.37 -15.06
C ILE A 317 -0.28 16.96 -15.35
N LEU A 318 -0.79 16.81 -16.57
CA LEU A 318 -2.11 17.33 -16.94
C LEU A 318 -3.23 16.63 -16.19
N ARG A 319 -3.15 15.32 -16.00
CA ARG A 319 -4.12 14.53 -15.23
C ARG A 319 -4.22 15.06 -13.80
N VAL A 320 -3.09 15.20 -13.11
CA VAL A 320 -3.04 15.69 -11.73
C VAL A 320 -3.47 17.15 -11.63
N ILE A 321 -3.07 18.03 -12.57
CA ILE A 321 -3.55 19.41 -12.61
C ILE A 321 -5.07 19.48 -12.75
N ASN A 322 -5.65 18.67 -13.64
CA ASN A 322 -7.10 18.63 -13.82
C ASN A 322 -7.81 18.14 -12.55
N LYS A 323 -7.28 17.11 -11.89
CA LYS A 323 -7.82 16.59 -10.61
C LYS A 323 -7.77 17.66 -9.53
N ILE A 324 -6.63 18.35 -9.35
CA ILE A 324 -6.48 19.45 -8.40
C ILE A 324 -7.53 20.54 -8.63
N GLN A 325 -7.79 20.89 -9.90
CA GLN A 325 -8.74 21.95 -10.25
C GLN A 325 -10.20 21.50 -10.12
N SER A 326 -10.53 20.27 -10.48
CA SER A 326 -11.91 19.74 -10.35
C SER A 326 -12.31 19.59 -8.90
N ASP A 327 -11.43 19.09 -8.07
CA ASP A 327 -11.75 18.76 -6.67
C ASP A 327 -11.48 19.94 -5.71
N GLY A 328 -10.85 21.00 -6.22
CA GLY A 328 -10.51 22.19 -5.42
C GLY A 328 -9.49 21.91 -4.33
N ILE A 329 -8.56 20.98 -4.56
CA ILE A 329 -7.51 20.56 -3.62
C ILE A 329 -6.62 21.75 -3.27
N PRO A 330 -6.41 22.10 -1.99
CA PRO A 330 -5.70 23.31 -1.63
C PRO A 330 -4.18 23.18 -1.61
N ALA A 331 -3.64 21.96 -1.59
CA ALA A 331 -2.20 21.71 -1.52
C ALA A 331 -1.79 20.42 -2.22
N ILE A 332 -0.54 20.38 -2.69
CA ILE A 332 0.17 19.19 -3.16
C ILE A 332 1.42 18.98 -2.31
N PHE A 333 1.99 17.78 -2.32
CA PHE A 333 3.07 17.41 -1.42
C PHE A 333 4.31 16.96 -2.17
N ALA A 334 5.42 17.68 -1.93
CA ALA A 334 6.74 17.35 -2.44
C ALA A 334 7.45 16.36 -1.49
N GLU A 335 8.37 15.60 -2.07
CA GLU A 335 9.22 14.66 -1.35
C GLU A 335 10.70 15.00 -1.64
N PRO A 336 11.56 15.14 -0.61
CA PRO A 336 12.91 15.69 -0.76
C PRO A 336 13.83 14.95 -1.72
N GLN A 337 13.59 13.64 -1.93
CA GLN A 337 14.42 12.79 -2.80
C GLN A 337 14.11 12.96 -4.29
N PHE A 338 13.01 13.64 -4.66
CA PHE A 338 12.58 13.80 -6.04
C PHE A 338 12.76 15.23 -6.54
N ALA A 339 12.83 15.39 -7.86
CA ALA A 339 12.95 16.69 -8.49
C ALA A 339 11.67 17.53 -8.27
N GLU A 340 11.80 18.68 -7.63
CA GLU A 340 10.68 19.56 -7.29
C GLU A 340 10.15 20.39 -8.48
N ALA A 341 10.78 20.33 -9.65
CA ALA A 341 10.46 21.23 -10.76
C ALA A 341 9.03 21.05 -11.28
N GLU A 342 8.61 19.81 -11.50
CA GLU A 342 7.29 19.46 -12.04
C GLU A 342 6.18 19.81 -11.05
N LEU A 343 6.40 19.54 -9.76
CA LEU A 343 5.49 19.89 -8.68
C LEU A 343 5.34 21.41 -8.54
N ASN A 344 6.45 22.15 -8.60
CA ASN A 344 6.43 23.61 -8.51
C ASN A 344 5.71 24.24 -9.71
N ASP A 345 5.88 23.70 -10.92
CA ASP A 345 5.19 24.15 -12.12
C ASP A 345 3.68 23.87 -12.02
N ALA A 346 3.27 22.71 -11.51
CA ALA A 346 1.89 22.37 -11.26
C ALA A 346 1.26 23.27 -10.18
N ALA A 347 1.97 23.51 -9.07
CA ALA A 347 1.53 24.42 -8.01
C ALA A 347 1.38 25.86 -8.51
N GLN A 348 2.32 26.34 -9.34
CA GLN A 348 2.24 27.67 -9.94
C GLN A 348 1.06 27.79 -10.91
N THR A 349 0.80 26.76 -11.67
CA THR A 349 -0.31 26.72 -12.65
C THR A 349 -1.68 26.67 -11.97
N THR A 350 -1.82 25.93 -10.89
CA THR A 350 -3.07 25.73 -10.15
C THR A 350 -3.27 26.76 -9.04
N GLY A 351 -2.19 27.38 -8.55
CA GLY A 351 -2.23 28.33 -7.43
C GLY A 351 -2.34 27.66 -6.05
N VAL A 352 -2.08 26.34 -5.94
CA VAL A 352 -2.13 25.60 -4.69
C VAL A 352 -0.83 25.70 -3.90
N LYS A 353 -0.88 25.39 -2.61
CA LYS A 353 0.30 25.33 -1.74
C LYS A 353 1.14 24.08 -2.04
N VAL A 354 2.42 24.14 -1.72
CA VAL A 354 3.31 22.97 -1.70
C VAL A 354 3.68 22.66 -0.25
N GLY A 355 3.20 21.52 0.26
CA GLY A 355 3.65 20.94 1.51
C GLY A 355 4.85 20.02 1.31
N LEU A 356 5.45 19.54 2.38
CA LEU A 356 6.56 18.59 2.36
C LEU A 356 6.18 17.34 3.17
N ILE A 357 6.35 16.17 2.56
CA ILE A 357 6.21 14.87 3.21
C ILE A 357 7.41 13.99 2.87
N ARG A 358 7.57 12.89 3.60
CA ARG A 358 8.68 11.95 3.42
C ARG A 358 8.19 10.51 3.56
N ALA A 359 8.67 9.65 2.69
CA ALA A 359 8.45 8.21 2.82
C ALA A 359 9.53 7.53 3.68
N LEU A 360 10.72 8.13 3.80
CA LEU A 360 11.87 7.57 4.52
C LEU A 360 12.39 8.52 5.60
N VAL A 361 12.96 7.93 6.65
CA VAL A 361 13.66 8.64 7.73
C VAL A 361 14.91 9.32 7.19
N ASP A 362 15.15 10.57 7.62
CA ASP A 362 16.33 11.36 7.26
C ASP A 362 16.92 12.10 8.48
N ASP A 363 17.92 12.98 8.24
CA ASP A 363 18.55 13.74 9.32
C ASP A 363 17.61 14.77 9.96
N THR A 364 16.52 15.15 9.27
CA THR A 364 15.51 16.11 9.76
C THR A 364 14.48 15.41 10.63
N GLU A 365 14.04 14.22 10.20
CA GLU A 365 13.11 13.37 10.91
C GLU A 365 13.81 12.03 11.20
N PRO A 366 14.57 11.97 12.32
CA PRO A 366 15.52 10.88 12.58
C PRO A 366 14.89 9.57 13.03
N THR A 367 13.60 9.57 13.39
CA THR A 367 12.86 8.36 13.77
C THR A 367 11.60 8.18 12.93
N TYR A 368 11.13 6.95 12.83
CA TYR A 368 9.87 6.64 12.15
C TYR A 368 8.68 7.39 12.76
N ILE A 369 8.61 7.50 14.08
CA ILE A 369 7.55 8.23 14.78
C ILE A 369 7.59 9.72 14.44
N ASP A 370 8.78 10.34 14.44
CA ASP A 370 8.94 11.74 14.07
C ASP A 370 8.55 11.97 12.59
N LEU A 371 8.93 11.05 11.69
CA LEU A 371 8.56 11.06 10.28
C LEU A 371 7.04 11.12 10.10
N MET A 372 6.31 10.20 10.72
CA MET A 372 4.86 10.11 10.58
C MET A 372 4.14 11.34 11.15
N ARG A 373 4.59 11.83 12.32
CA ARG A 373 4.07 13.06 12.93
C ARG A 373 4.33 14.29 12.06
N SER A 374 5.52 14.39 11.47
CA SER A 374 5.89 15.50 10.60
C SER A 374 5.04 15.50 9.32
N ASN A 375 4.83 14.33 8.71
CA ASN A 375 3.98 14.20 7.54
C ASN A 375 2.56 14.66 7.84
N VAL A 376 1.93 14.16 8.89
CA VAL A 376 0.56 14.54 9.27
C VAL A 376 0.47 16.02 9.61
N ARG A 377 1.43 16.59 10.34
CA ARG A 377 1.48 18.03 10.61
C ARG A 377 1.51 18.84 9.31
N SER A 378 2.35 18.44 8.36
CA SER A 378 2.44 19.11 7.05
C SER A 378 1.11 19.02 6.29
N MET A 379 0.44 17.86 6.31
CA MET A 379 -0.89 17.69 5.68
C MET A 379 -1.92 18.62 6.34
N VAL A 380 -2.03 18.59 7.66
CA VAL A 380 -3.00 19.43 8.41
C VAL A 380 -2.75 20.93 8.19
N GLU A 381 -1.50 21.40 8.17
CA GLU A 381 -1.16 22.81 7.97
C GLU A 381 -1.47 23.32 6.56
N ASN A 382 -1.39 22.46 5.55
CA ASN A 382 -1.56 22.85 4.16
C ASN A 382 -2.97 22.62 3.60
N LEU A 383 -3.72 21.66 4.16
CA LEU A 383 -5.08 21.29 3.74
C LEU A 383 -6.20 21.94 4.58
N ARG A 384 -5.86 22.85 5.46
CA ARG A 384 -6.83 23.61 6.27
C ARG A 384 -7.22 24.94 5.64
#